data_06b78bba3814e1f140241da89d4fd585
#
_entry.id   06b78bba3814e1f140241da89d4fd585
#
_cell.length_a   1.000
_cell.length_b   1.000
_cell.length_c   1.000
_cell.angle_alpha   90.00
_cell.angle_beta   90.00
_cell.angle_gamma   90.00
#
_symmetry.space_group_name_H-M   'P 1'
#
loop_
_entity.id
_entity.type
_entity.pdbx_description
1 polymer ?
#
loop_
_entity_poly.entity_id
_entity_poly.type
_entity_poly.pdbx_seq_one_letter_code
_entity_poly.pdbx_strand_id
1 'polypeptide(L)'
;MGEFWMFPGQGYQHAGMLQNVPRNLIDKVYDLTGIELTDTDEAYQDSIQIQLGILTLQIYQVNRLKKAGINPQIVGGHSLGVFGAAYAAENLRCEDAIRIVY
;
A
#
# COMPACT_ATOMS: atom_id res chain seq x y z
N MET A 1 5.44 -16.10 -20.31
CA MET A 1 4.19 -15.58 -19.76
C MET A 1 4.42 -14.49 -18.76
N GLY A 2 3.64 -13.40 -18.80
CA GLY A 2 3.85 -12.28 -17.93
C GLY A 2 3.17 -12.40 -16.58
N GLU A 3 3.55 -11.52 -15.68
CA GLU A 3 2.95 -11.39 -14.37
C GLU A 3 1.72 -10.48 -14.45
N PHE A 4 0.63 -10.90 -13.82
CA PHE A 4 -0.56 -10.08 -13.63
C PHE A 4 -0.72 -9.79 -12.14
N TRP A 5 -0.66 -8.50 -11.79
CA TRP A 5 -0.77 -8.07 -10.39
C TRP A 5 -2.12 -7.39 -10.17
N MET A 6 -2.88 -7.89 -9.22
CA MET A 6 -4.16 -7.32 -8.81
C MET A 6 -4.04 -6.73 -7.40
N PHE A 7 -4.51 -5.50 -7.24
CA PHE A 7 -4.43 -4.78 -5.97
C PHE A 7 -5.82 -4.66 -5.36
N PRO A 8 -6.07 -5.30 -4.21
CA PRO A 8 -7.37 -5.20 -3.54
C PRO A 8 -7.56 -3.83 -2.89
N GLY A 9 -8.80 -3.44 -2.69
CA GLY A 9 -9.17 -2.23 -1.98
C GLY A 9 -9.62 -2.48 -0.55
N GLN A 10 -10.50 -1.64 -0.06
CA GLN A 10 -11.08 -1.78 1.29
C GLN A 10 -11.76 -3.13 1.44
N GLY A 11 -11.70 -3.68 2.65
CA GLY A 11 -12.18 -5.02 2.96
C GLY A 11 -11.05 -6.04 3.11
N TYR A 12 -9.86 -5.71 2.61
CA TYR A 12 -8.69 -6.58 2.71
C TYR A 12 -7.98 -6.45 4.07
N GLN A 13 -8.22 -5.35 4.79
CA GLN A 13 -7.48 -5.05 6.01
C GLN A 13 -7.71 -6.08 7.11
N HIS A 14 -6.65 -6.35 7.87
CA HIS A 14 -6.70 -7.20 9.07
C HIS A 14 -5.54 -6.83 9.99
N ALA A 15 -5.73 -6.99 11.28
CA ALA A 15 -4.66 -6.74 12.25
C ALA A 15 -3.45 -7.63 11.94
N GLY A 16 -2.27 -7.04 12.00
CA GLY A 16 -1.02 -7.75 11.68
C GLY A 16 -0.64 -7.69 10.21
N MET A 17 -1.46 -7.11 9.34
CA MET A 17 -1.12 -7.06 7.91
C MET A 17 0.15 -6.24 7.62
N LEU A 18 0.54 -5.34 8.53
CA LEU A 18 1.73 -4.51 8.37
C LEU A 18 2.95 -5.04 9.15
N GLN A 19 2.86 -6.23 9.72
CA GLN A 19 3.89 -6.73 10.62
C GLN A 19 5.28 -6.83 9.98
N ASN A 20 5.36 -7.04 8.67
CA ASN A 20 6.62 -7.16 7.94
C ASN A 20 7.03 -5.87 7.23
N VAL A 21 6.21 -4.82 7.32
CA VAL A 21 6.50 -3.54 6.66
C VAL A 21 7.64 -2.85 7.42
N PRO A 22 8.69 -2.39 6.72
CA PRO A 22 9.80 -1.71 7.37
C PRO A 22 9.36 -0.44 8.11
N ARG A 23 9.96 -0.18 9.25
CA ARG A 23 9.62 1.00 10.05
C ARG A 23 9.81 2.30 9.28
N ASN A 24 10.82 2.36 8.39
CA ASN A 24 11.06 3.57 7.61
C ASN A 24 9.89 3.92 6.70
N LEU A 25 9.14 2.93 6.20
CA LEU A 25 7.94 3.22 5.40
C LEU A 25 6.78 3.71 6.27
N ILE A 26 6.60 3.11 7.45
CA ILE A 26 5.62 3.58 8.42
C ILE A 26 5.91 5.02 8.82
N ASP A 27 7.18 5.35 9.07
CA ASP A 27 7.61 6.69 9.44
C ASP A 27 7.39 7.68 8.29
N LYS A 28 7.60 7.26 7.04
CA LYS A 28 7.31 8.10 5.87
C LYS A 28 5.84 8.48 5.82
N VAL A 29 4.94 7.54 6.07
CA VAL A 29 3.50 7.83 6.11
C VAL A 29 3.21 8.86 7.20
N TYR A 30 3.78 8.69 8.37
CA TYR A 30 3.61 9.64 9.47
C TYR A 30 4.13 11.03 9.08
N ASP A 31 5.30 11.11 8.47
CA ASP A 31 5.90 12.39 8.08
C ASP A 31 5.04 13.14 7.07
N LEU A 32 4.38 12.41 6.17
CA LEU A 32 3.58 13.02 5.12
C LEU A 32 2.14 13.33 5.54
N THR A 33 1.60 12.60 6.50
CA THR A 33 0.18 12.69 6.86
C THR A 33 -0.09 13.04 8.31
N GLY A 34 0.86 12.85 9.20
CA GLY A 34 0.65 12.95 10.64
C GLY A 34 -0.08 11.74 11.25
N ILE A 35 -0.35 10.70 10.46
CA ILE A 35 -1.07 9.51 10.90
C ILE A 35 -0.09 8.41 11.22
N GLU A 36 -0.13 7.90 12.46
CA GLU A 36 0.65 6.74 12.85
C GLU A 36 -0.17 5.47 12.62
N LEU A 37 0.35 4.56 11.79
CA LEU A 37 -0.31 3.29 11.51
C LEU A 37 -0.02 2.32 12.66
N THR A 38 -1.07 1.86 13.34
CA THR A 38 -0.94 1.01 14.52
C THR A 38 -1.22 -0.46 14.26
N ASP A 39 -1.86 -0.79 13.14
CA ASP A 39 -2.06 -2.16 12.67
C ASP A 39 -2.82 -3.04 13.67
N THR A 40 -3.87 -2.49 14.27
CA THR A 40 -4.71 -3.19 15.23
C THR A 40 -6.15 -3.26 14.72
N ASP A 41 -6.94 -4.18 15.27
CA ASP A 41 -8.37 -4.26 14.94
C ASP A 41 -9.08 -2.95 15.25
N GLU A 42 -8.71 -2.28 16.33
CA GLU A 42 -9.30 -1.00 16.71
C GLU A 42 -8.95 0.09 15.71
N ALA A 43 -7.70 0.13 15.23
CA ALA A 43 -7.29 1.10 14.22
C ALA A 43 -8.10 0.93 12.94
N TYR A 44 -8.40 -0.31 12.57
CA TYR A 44 -9.11 -0.59 11.32
C TYR A 44 -10.63 -0.37 11.42
N GLN A 45 -11.10 0.27 12.48
CA GLN A 45 -12.42 0.89 12.51
C GLN A 45 -12.40 2.32 11.96
N ASP A 46 -11.23 2.89 11.76
CA ASP A 46 -11.03 4.22 11.19
C ASP A 46 -10.69 4.09 9.71
N SER A 47 -11.47 4.74 8.84
CA SER A 47 -11.29 4.61 7.40
C SER A 47 -9.92 5.13 6.92
N ILE A 48 -9.34 6.12 7.58
CA ILE A 48 -8.01 6.63 7.24
C ILE A 48 -6.95 5.58 7.52
N GLN A 49 -7.03 4.90 8.67
CA GLN A 49 -6.12 3.81 9.00
C GLN A 49 -6.24 2.67 7.99
N ILE A 50 -7.48 2.35 7.58
CA ILE A 50 -7.71 1.31 6.58
C ILE A 50 -7.06 1.69 5.26
N GLN A 51 -7.33 2.89 4.76
CA GLN A 51 -6.86 3.32 3.43
C GLN A 51 -5.35 3.44 3.39
N LEU A 52 -4.75 4.10 4.37
CA LEU A 52 -3.31 4.26 4.43
C LEU A 52 -2.61 2.93 4.72
N GLY A 53 -3.22 2.08 5.55
CA GLY A 53 -2.67 0.77 5.86
C GLY A 53 -2.60 -0.12 4.63
N ILE A 54 -3.69 -0.22 3.88
CA ILE A 54 -3.73 -1.03 2.65
C ILE A 54 -2.73 -0.50 1.62
N LEU A 55 -2.69 0.81 1.41
CA LEU A 55 -1.74 1.40 0.46
C LEU A 55 -0.30 1.12 0.87
N THR A 56 0.01 1.28 2.16
CA THR A 56 1.35 1.05 2.69
C THR A 56 1.78 -0.40 2.47
N LEU A 57 0.88 -1.35 2.74
CA LEU A 57 1.14 -2.76 2.49
C LEU A 57 1.42 -3.02 1.02
N GLN A 58 0.63 -2.42 0.12
CA GLN A 58 0.81 -2.60 -1.32
C GLN A 58 2.15 -2.04 -1.78
N ILE A 59 2.54 -0.86 -1.30
CA ILE A 59 3.85 -0.27 -1.63
C ILE A 59 4.97 -1.21 -1.19
N TYR A 60 4.89 -1.75 0.01
CA TYR A 60 5.88 -2.69 0.53
C TYR A 60 5.97 -3.94 -0.35
N GLN A 61 4.82 -4.52 -0.70
CA GLN A 61 4.79 -5.73 -1.52
C GLN A 61 5.37 -5.48 -2.91
N VAL A 62 5.02 -4.36 -3.53
CA VAL A 62 5.57 -3.97 -4.84
C VAL A 62 7.09 -3.82 -4.74
N ASN A 63 7.58 -3.14 -3.71
CA ASN A 63 9.01 -2.92 -3.55
C ASN A 63 9.76 -4.24 -3.38
N ARG A 64 9.20 -5.19 -2.63
CA ARG A 64 9.81 -6.51 -2.46
C ARG A 64 9.91 -7.26 -3.78
N LEU A 65 8.85 -7.26 -4.56
CA LEU A 65 8.81 -7.99 -5.82
C LEU A 65 9.78 -7.36 -6.83
N LYS A 66 9.79 -6.04 -6.94
CA LYS A 66 10.69 -5.36 -7.86
C LYS A 66 12.15 -5.54 -7.47
N LYS A 67 12.45 -5.53 -6.17
CA LYS A 67 13.82 -5.76 -5.67
C LYS A 67 14.29 -7.17 -6.00
N ALA A 68 13.39 -8.14 -6.05
CA ALA A 68 13.69 -9.51 -6.46
C ALA A 68 13.77 -9.69 -7.97
N GLY A 69 13.62 -8.61 -8.74
CA GLY A 69 13.68 -8.66 -10.21
C GLY A 69 12.37 -9.03 -10.86
N ILE A 70 11.28 -9.07 -10.10
CA ILE A 70 9.96 -9.42 -10.62
C ILE A 70 9.20 -8.15 -10.94
N ASN A 71 8.81 -7.97 -12.20
CA ASN A 71 8.06 -6.80 -12.65
C ASN A 71 6.74 -7.24 -13.27
N PRO A 72 5.65 -6.47 -13.06
CA PRO A 72 4.38 -6.82 -13.66
C PRO A 72 4.36 -6.48 -15.15
N GLN A 73 3.72 -7.31 -15.95
CA GLN A 73 3.37 -6.97 -17.32
C GLN A 73 1.99 -6.34 -17.39
N ILE A 74 1.11 -6.73 -16.49
CA ILE A 74 -0.24 -6.18 -16.39
C ILE A 74 -0.51 -5.89 -14.91
N VAL A 75 -1.05 -4.72 -14.62
CA VAL A 75 -1.46 -4.36 -13.26
C VAL A 75 -2.95 -4.00 -13.28
N GLY A 76 -3.63 -4.32 -12.20
CA GLY A 76 -5.02 -3.96 -12.03
C GLY A 76 -5.29 -3.61 -10.57
N GLY A 77 -6.32 -2.81 -10.34
CA GLY A 77 -6.73 -2.44 -9.01
C GLY A 77 -8.23 -2.25 -8.93
N HIS A 78 -8.78 -2.45 -7.75
CA HIS A 78 -10.20 -2.25 -7.49
C HIS A 78 -10.34 -1.22 -6.37
N SER A 79 -11.13 -0.16 -6.62
CA SER A 79 -11.34 0.90 -5.66
C SER A 79 -9.98 1.49 -5.19
N LEU A 80 -9.68 1.43 -3.90
CA LEU A 80 -8.40 1.92 -3.35
C LEU A 80 -7.18 1.26 -4.00
N GLY A 81 -7.31 0.02 -4.47
CA GLY A 81 -6.21 -0.70 -5.12
C GLY A 81 -5.69 -0.04 -6.39
N VAL A 82 -6.45 0.90 -6.98
CA VAL A 82 -6.00 1.64 -8.16
C VAL A 82 -4.70 2.40 -7.88
N PHE A 83 -4.53 2.94 -6.67
CA PHE A 83 -3.31 3.69 -6.34
C PHE A 83 -2.11 2.76 -6.22
N GLY A 84 -2.28 1.57 -5.65
CA GLY A 84 -1.22 0.56 -5.62
C GLY A 84 -0.83 0.11 -7.02
N ALA A 85 -1.82 -0.09 -7.89
CA ALA A 85 -1.58 -0.47 -9.29
C ALA A 85 -0.81 0.63 -10.03
N ALA A 86 -1.19 1.90 -9.83
CA ALA A 86 -0.49 3.03 -10.45
C ALA A 86 0.97 3.11 -9.98
N TYR A 87 1.21 2.88 -8.70
CA TYR A 87 2.57 2.84 -8.16
C TYR A 87 3.38 1.68 -8.77
N ALA A 88 2.77 0.49 -8.86
CA ALA A 88 3.45 -0.68 -9.43
C ALA A 88 3.83 -0.46 -10.89
N ALA A 89 3.01 0.25 -11.65
CA ALA A 89 3.27 0.58 -13.04
C ALA A 89 4.20 1.79 -13.19
N GLU A 90 4.69 2.34 -12.09
CA GLU A 90 5.59 3.50 -12.06
C GLU A 90 4.95 4.80 -12.59
N ASN A 91 3.63 4.85 -12.61
CA ASN A 91 2.89 6.06 -13.00
C ASN A 91 2.70 7.03 -11.84
N LEU A 92 3.03 6.62 -10.62
CA LEU A 92 2.80 7.40 -9.42
C LEU A 92 3.91 7.12 -8.42
N ARG A 93 4.48 8.16 -7.82
CA ARG A 93 5.50 8.00 -6.79
C ARG A 93 4.85 7.64 -5.46
N CYS A 94 5.60 6.96 -4.60
CA CYS A 94 5.15 6.56 -3.28
C CYS A 94 4.58 7.75 -2.50
N GLU A 95 5.29 8.86 -2.47
CA GLU A 95 4.89 10.07 -1.74
C GLU A 95 3.56 10.62 -2.26
N ASP A 96 3.39 10.62 -3.57
CA ASP A 96 2.18 11.13 -4.21
C ASP A 96 0.99 10.23 -3.93
N ALA A 97 1.19 8.90 -3.98
CA ALA A 97 0.14 7.94 -3.64
C ALA A 97 -0.36 8.14 -2.21
N ILE A 98 0.57 8.29 -1.27
CA ILE A 98 0.23 8.51 0.14
C ILE A 98 -0.56 9.80 0.31
N ARG A 99 -0.14 10.88 -0.33
CA ARG A 99 -0.82 12.17 -0.22
C ARG A 99 -2.21 12.16 -0.83
N ILE A 100 -2.39 11.46 -1.96
CA ILE A 100 -3.70 11.38 -2.62
C ILE A 100 -4.68 10.59 -1.77
N VAL A 101 -4.25 9.46 -1.22
CA VAL A 101 -5.12 8.60 -0.40
C VAL A 101 -5.48 9.28 0.91
N TYR A 102 -4.54 10.00 1.51
CA TYR A 102 -4.82 10.71 2.76
C TYR A 102 -5.77 11.88 2.50
#